data_ba061806d7bb74f84f7a163961a5bcf4
#
_entry.id   ba061806d7bb74f84f7a163961a5bcf4
#
_cell.length_a   1.000
_cell.length_b   1.000
_cell.length_c   1.000
_cell.angle_alpha   90.00
_cell.angle_beta   90.00
_cell.angle_gamma   90.00
#
_symmetry.space_group_name_H-M   'P 1'
#
loop_
_entity.id
_entity.type
_entity.pdbx_description
1 polymer ?
#
loop_
_entity_poly.entity_id
_entity_poly.type
_entity_poly.pdbx_seq_one_letter_code
_entity_poly.pdbx_strand_id
1 'polypeptide(L)'
;MGVRLSQEVGNYIAQYCPDCSLGKISFIAHSLGGLIVRASLPYLEEYQDKFYNFFTLSSPHLGYWYNQSTIVDAGMWFLKTWRKSICLQQLRMSDAVNYDMETCCLYKISEMKGLNWFKHIILVSSYQDSYAPFDSARIQICDRAARD
;
A
#
# COMPACT_ATOMS: atom_id res chain seq x y z
N MET A 1 -6.29 6.60 7.02
CA MET A 1 -6.84 6.40 5.66
C MET A 1 -7.45 5.02 5.51
N GLY A 2 -6.77 3.93 5.89
CA GLY A 2 -7.31 2.56 5.76
C GLY A 2 -8.70 2.37 6.41
N VAL A 3 -8.88 2.83 7.65
CA VAL A 3 -10.18 2.77 8.34
C VAL A 3 -11.30 3.49 7.55
N ARG A 4 -11.01 4.66 6.99
CA ARG A 4 -12.01 5.38 6.17
C ARG A 4 -12.38 4.60 4.92
N LEU A 5 -11.39 4.01 4.24
CA LEU A 5 -11.67 3.18 3.07
C LEU A 5 -12.53 1.97 3.44
N SER A 6 -12.22 1.29 4.55
CA SER A 6 -13.02 0.13 4.98
C SER A 6 -14.47 0.52 5.31
N GLN A 7 -14.68 1.67 5.94
CA GLN A 7 -16.02 2.19 6.22
C GLN A 7 -16.80 2.48 4.93
N GLU A 8 -16.17 3.13 3.95
CA GLU A 8 -16.79 3.42 2.65
C GLU A 8 -17.15 2.12 1.89
N VAL A 9 -16.23 1.14 1.90
CA VAL A 9 -16.49 -0.18 1.28
C VAL A 9 -17.68 -0.87 1.97
N GLY A 10 -17.68 -0.93 3.30
CA GLY A 10 -18.77 -1.54 4.06
C GLY A 10 -20.11 -0.85 3.81
N ASN A 11 -20.13 0.49 3.84
CA ASN A 11 -21.34 1.28 3.56
C ASN A 11 -21.86 1.01 2.12
N TYR A 12 -20.94 0.96 1.15
CA TYR A 12 -21.31 0.67 -0.24
C TYR A 12 -21.92 -0.74 -0.37
N ILE A 13 -21.29 -1.74 0.26
CA ILE A 13 -21.82 -3.12 0.24
C ILE A 13 -23.18 -3.19 0.89
N ALA A 14 -23.36 -2.58 2.06
CA ALA A 14 -24.64 -2.56 2.76
C ALA A 14 -25.75 -1.90 1.93
N GLN A 15 -25.42 -0.86 1.18
CA GLN A 15 -26.40 -0.12 0.39
C GLN A 15 -26.74 -0.80 -0.94
N TYR A 16 -25.77 -1.41 -1.63
CA TYR A 16 -25.91 -1.86 -3.02
C TYR A 16 -25.85 -3.37 -3.20
N CYS A 17 -25.48 -4.12 -2.17
CA CYS A 17 -25.38 -5.58 -2.21
C CYS A 17 -26.22 -6.23 -1.10
N PRO A 18 -27.55 -6.02 -1.10
CA PRO A 18 -28.43 -6.59 -0.05
C PRO A 18 -28.46 -8.12 -0.17
N ASP A 19 -28.92 -8.76 0.89
CA ASP A 19 -29.26 -10.20 0.94
C ASP A 19 -28.14 -11.14 0.48
N CYS A 20 -26.88 -10.84 0.87
CA CYS A 20 -25.71 -11.65 0.49
C CYS A 20 -25.44 -11.70 -1.03
N SER A 21 -25.92 -10.71 -1.79
CA SER A 21 -25.70 -10.63 -3.24
C SER A 21 -24.25 -10.30 -3.63
N LEU A 22 -23.39 -9.97 -2.68
CA LEU A 22 -21.99 -9.70 -2.91
C LEU A 22 -21.25 -10.95 -3.45
N GLY A 23 -20.87 -10.92 -4.72
CA GLY A 23 -20.14 -12.00 -5.35
C GLY A 23 -18.63 -11.95 -5.07
N LYS A 24 -17.99 -10.86 -5.48
CA LYS A 24 -16.53 -10.70 -5.40
C LYS A 24 -16.14 -9.24 -5.14
N ILE A 25 -15.05 -9.06 -4.40
CA ILE A 25 -14.42 -7.75 -4.20
C ILE A 25 -13.06 -7.77 -4.90
N SER A 26 -12.79 -6.76 -5.72
CA SER A 26 -11.48 -6.52 -6.31
C SER A 26 -11.08 -5.07 -6.10
N PHE A 27 -9.81 -4.83 -5.83
CA PHE A 27 -9.26 -3.50 -5.73
C PHE A 27 -8.30 -3.23 -6.89
N ILE A 28 -8.45 -2.06 -7.50
CA ILE A 28 -7.49 -1.48 -8.43
C ILE A 28 -6.96 -0.21 -7.77
N ALA A 29 -5.67 -0.17 -7.50
CA ALA A 29 -5.06 0.91 -6.76
C ALA A 29 -3.81 1.43 -7.47
N HIS A 30 -3.57 2.75 -7.38
CA HIS A 30 -2.41 3.41 -7.93
C HIS A 30 -1.62 4.11 -6.83
N SER A 31 -0.29 4.05 -6.90
CA SER A 31 0.62 4.76 -6.00
C SER A 31 0.30 4.46 -4.52
N LEU A 32 0.14 5.46 -3.67
CA LEU A 32 -0.20 5.30 -2.25
C LEU A 32 -1.49 4.50 -2.00
N GLY A 33 -2.38 4.43 -3.01
CA GLY A 33 -3.64 3.68 -2.93
C GLY A 33 -3.47 2.22 -2.56
N GLY A 34 -2.41 1.55 -3.05
CA GLY A 34 -2.14 0.16 -2.71
C GLY A 34 -1.85 -0.05 -1.22
N LEU A 35 -1.13 0.87 -0.60
CA LEU A 35 -0.88 0.85 0.84
C LEU A 35 -2.14 1.16 1.66
N ILE A 36 -2.99 2.08 1.17
CA ILE A 36 -4.27 2.41 1.81
C ILE A 36 -5.20 1.19 1.79
N VAL A 37 -5.26 0.46 0.66
CA VAL A 37 -6.02 -0.80 0.58
C VAL A 37 -5.46 -1.82 1.58
N ARG A 38 -4.14 -2.07 1.60
CA ARG A 38 -3.54 -3.00 2.57
C ARG A 38 -3.89 -2.64 4.01
N ALA A 39 -3.80 -1.35 4.35
CA ALA A 39 -4.15 -0.85 5.69
C ALA A 39 -5.65 -0.92 6.00
N SER A 40 -6.53 -1.14 5.02
CA SER A 40 -7.97 -1.31 5.23
C SER A 40 -8.39 -2.76 5.44
N LEU A 41 -7.59 -3.73 4.97
CA LEU A 41 -7.97 -5.15 4.95
C LEU A 41 -8.35 -5.71 6.31
N PRO A 42 -7.61 -5.45 7.42
CA PRO A 42 -7.99 -5.99 8.73
C PRO A 42 -9.40 -5.59 9.19
N TYR A 43 -9.91 -4.47 8.68
CA TYR A 43 -11.26 -3.97 9.01
C TYR A 43 -12.34 -4.50 8.05
N LEU A 44 -11.98 -5.36 7.10
CA LEU A 44 -12.85 -5.97 6.10
C LEU A 44 -12.82 -7.50 6.21
N GLU A 45 -12.39 -8.05 7.35
CA GLU A 45 -12.23 -9.49 7.58
C GLU A 45 -13.53 -10.27 7.36
N GLU A 46 -14.68 -9.64 7.61
CA GLU A 46 -15.99 -10.24 7.35
C GLU A 46 -16.24 -10.61 5.88
N TYR A 47 -15.49 -9.99 4.95
CA TYR A 47 -15.58 -10.24 3.51
C TYR A 47 -14.41 -11.06 2.96
N GLN A 48 -13.60 -11.71 3.81
CA GLN A 48 -12.34 -12.38 3.41
C GLN A 48 -12.52 -13.42 2.29
N ASP A 49 -13.66 -14.11 2.25
CA ASP A 49 -14.03 -15.10 1.25
C ASP A 49 -14.48 -14.49 -0.10
N LYS A 50 -14.68 -13.18 -0.16
CA LYS A 50 -15.10 -12.44 -1.36
C LYS A 50 -13.95 -11.77 -2.09
N PHE A 51 -12.76 -11.65 -1.50
CA PHE A 51 -11.64 -10.99 -2.15
C PHE A 51 -11.13 -11.77 -3.35
N TYR A 52 -11.06 -11.10 -4.50
CA TYR A 52 -10.73 -11.74 -5.76
C TYR A 52 -9.42 -11.22 -6.37
N ASN A 53 -9.35 -9.94 -6.79
CA ASN A 53 -8.13 -9.37 -7.32
C ASN A 53 -7.63 -8.21 -6.46
N PHE A 54 -6.34 -8.21 -6.15
CA PHE A 54 -5.61 -7.04 -5.69
C PHE A 54 -4.67 -6.61 -6.81
N PHE A 55 -5.04 -5.54 -7.50
CA PHE A 55 -4.30 -5.02 -8.64
C PHE A 55 -3.70 -3.66 -8.27
N THR A 56 -2.38 -3.52 -8.36
CA THR A 56 -1.72 -2.25 -8.08
C THR A 56 -0.84 -1.79 -9.24
N LEU A 57 -0.82 -0.48 -9.44
CA LEU A 57 -0.01 0.23 -10.41
C LEU A 57 0.93 1.15 -9.65
N SER A 58 2.24 0.94 -9.78
CA SER A 58 3.26 1.83 -9.20
C SER A 58 3.02 2.15 -7.71
N SER A 59 2.65 1.16 -6.92
CA SER A 59 2.42 1.33 -5.48
C SER A 59 3.69 0.97 -4.71
N PRO A 60 4.29 1.91 -3.95
CA PRO A 60 5.54 1.67 -3.24
C PRO A 60 5.31 0.83 -1.97
N HIS A 61 5.02 -0.46 -2.13
CA HIS A 61 4.64 -1.38 -1.06
C HIS A 61 5.70 -1.58 0.02
N LEU A 62 6.99 -1.41 -0.33
CA LEU A 62 8.14 -1.48 0.58
C LEU A 62 8.75 -0.09 0.84
N GLY A 63 8.03 0.99 0.45
CA GLY A 63 8.53 2.36 0.62
C GLY A 63 9.75 2.69 -0.24
N TYR A 64 10.60 3.58 0.30
CA TYR A 64 11.75 4.15 -0.41
C TYR A 64 13.09 3.91 0.30
N TRP A 65 13.17 3.00 1.23
CA TRP A 65 14.34 2.82 2.10
C TRP A 65 15.66 2.67 1.33
N TYR A 66 15.68 1.82 0.31
CA TYR A 66 16.88 1.54 -0.48
C TYR A 66 17.06 2.44 -1.72
N ASN A 67 16.12 3.31 -2.06
CA ASN A 67 16.11 4.11 -3.29
C ASN A 67 16.11 5.62 -3.02
N GLN A 68 17.14 6.10 -2.31
CA GLN A 68 17.23 7.53 -1.95
C GLN A 68 17.41 8.47 -3.15
N SER A 69 17.99 8.00 -4.27
CA SER A 69 18.15 8.79 -5.49
C SER A 69 16.84 9.07 -6.22
N THR A 70 15.92 8.10 -6.23
CA THR A 70 14.58 8.26 -6.82
C THR A 70 13.71 9.23 -6.03
N ILE A 71 14.03 9.42 -4.73
CA ILE A 71 13.33 10.36 -3.85
C ILE A 71 13.56 11.83 -4.28
N VAL A 72 14.70 12.15 -4.91
CA VAL A 72 14.99 13.54 -5.29
C VAL A 72 14.03 13.98 -6.41
N ASP A 73 13.74 13.13 -7.38
CA ASP A 73 12.87 13.45 -8.51
C ASP A 73 11.38 13.34 -8.12
N ALA A 74 11.00 12.27 -7.44
CA ALA A 74 9.67 12.12 -6.84
C ALA A 74 9.43 13.19 -5.75
N GLY A 75 10.45 13.50 -4.96
CA GLY A 75 10.41 14.51 -3.92
C GLY A 75 10.12 15.91 -4.45
N MET A 76 10.60 16.28 -5.63
CA MET A 76 10.35 17.60 -6.23
C MET A 76 8.87 17.79 -6.62
N TRP A 77 8.21 16.76 -7.14
CA TRP A 77 6.78 16.81 -7.45
C TRP A 77 5.92 16.73 -6.20
N PHE A 78 6.23 15.80 -5.28
CA PHE A 78 5.56 15.70 -3.97
C PHE A 78 5.85 16.93 -3.09
N LEU A 79 7.05 17.51 -3.13
CA LEU A 79 7.40 18.69 -2.36
C LEU A 79 6.64 19.95 -2.78
N LYS A 80 6.26 20.10 -4.05
CA LYS A 80 5.39 21.21 -4.47
C LYS A 80 3.99 21.12 -3.88
N THR A 81 3.49 19.90 -3.69
CA THR A 81 2.10 19.67 -3.22
C THR A 81 2.03 19.29 -1.74
N TRP A 82 3.10 18.70 -1.14
CA TRP A 82 3.01 18.00 0.14
C TRP A 82 4.21 18.25 1.07
N ARG A 83 4.74 19.43 1.09
CA ARG A 83 5.98 19.85 1.80
C ARG A 83 6.11 19.48 3.30
N LYS A 84 5.05 18.96 3.95
CA LYS A 84 5.03 18.47 5.34
C LYS A 84 4.20 17.19 5.49
N SER A 85 4.16 16.34 4.47
CA SER A 85 3.28 15.17 4.50
C SER A 85 3.85 14.07 5.39
N ILE A 86 3.10 13.72 6.42
CA ILE A 86 3.31 12.53 7.25
C ILE A 86 3.48 11.28 6.37
N CYS A 87 2.75 11.19 5.25
CA CYS A 87 2.86 10.06 4.33
C CYS A 87 4.25 9.88 3.73
N LEU A 88 4.99 10.96 3.46
CA LEU A 88 6.35 10.86 2.93
C LEU A 88 7.32 10.35 3.99
N GLN A 89 7.17 10.78 5.24
CA GLN A 89 7.94 10.27 6.37
C GLN A 89 7.69 8.76 6.55
N GLN A 90 6.45 8.34 6.48
CA GLN A 90 6.04 6.93 6.56
C GLN A 90 6.63 6.08 5.42
N LEU A 91 6.57 6.59 4.18
CA LEU A 91 7.17 5.90 3.03
C LEU A 91 8.69 5.80 3.08
N ARG A 92 9.36 6.72 3.79
CA ARG A 92 10.81 6.70 4.06
C ARG A 92 11.18 5.89 5.28
N MET A 93 10.20 5.37 6.02
CA MET A 93 10.39 4.74 7.34
C MET A 93 11.14 5.66 8.34
N SER A 94 11.01 6.97 8.17
CA SER A 94 11.58 7.98 9.07
C SER A 94 10.62 8.38 10.20
N ASP A 95 9.52 7.67 10.33
CA ASP A 95 8.53 7.76 11.41
C ASP A 95 8.80 6.78 12.57
N ALA A 96 9.99 6.16 12.58
CA ALA A 96 10.44 5.28 13.66
C ALA A 96 10.49 6.01 15.00
N VAL A 97 9.91 5.43 16.05
CA VAL A 97 9.98 5.92 17.41
C VAL A 97 11.20 5.27 18.10
N ASN A 98 12.07 6.08 18.68
CA ASN A 98 13.29 5.62 19.38
C ASN A 98 14.19 4.71 18.50
N TYR A 99 14.26 4.98 17.19
CA TYR A 99 15.00 4.16 16.20
C TYR A 99 14.49 2.72 16.06
N ASP A 100 13.32 2.41 16.59
CA ASP A 100 12.68 1.11 16.44
C ASP A 100 11.85 1.05 15.16
N MET A 101 12.36 0.29 14.19
CA MET A 101 11.76 0.14 12.86
C MET A 101 10.39 -0.56 12.90
N GLU A 102 10.12 -1.38 13.90
CA GLU A 102 8.81 -2.06 14.07
C GLU A 102 7.69 -1.06 14.36
N THR A 103 8.04 0.13 14.84
CA THR A 103 7.09 1.21 15.10
C THR A 103 6.64 1.94 13.82
N CYS A 104 7.39 1.79 12.73
CA CYS A 104 7.09 2.44 11.45
C CYS A 104 5.75 1.99 10.86
N CYS A 105 5.09 2.91 10.18
CA CYS A 105 3.81 2.65 9.53
C CYS A 105 3.90 1.52 8.50
N LEU A 106 4.96 1.49 7.67
CA LEU A 106 5.15 0.45 6.67
C LEU A 106 5.38 -0.93 7.28
N TYR A 107 6.18 -1.01 8.36
CA TYR A 107 6.38 -2.25 9.08
C TYR A 107 5.05 -2.78 9.61
N LYS A 108 4.26 -1.92 10.28
CA LYS A 108 2.93 -2.30 10.77
C LYS A 108 2.01 -2.79 9.66
N ILE A 109 2.04 -2.15 8.47
CA ILE A 109 1.26 -2.61 7.31
C ILE A 109 1.76 -3.98 6.82
N SER A 110 3.06 -4.28 6.92
CA SER A 110 3.60 -5.59 6.51
C SER A 110 3.09 -6.74 7.39
N GLU A 111 2.86 -6.48 8.66
CA GLU A 111 2.32 -7.44 9.63
C GLU A 111 0.79 -7.59 9.57
N MET A 112 0.10 -6.67 8.87
CA MET A 112 -1.36 -6.70 8.78
C MET A 112 -1.85 -7.89 7.96
N LYS A 113 -2.92 -8.54 8.46
CA LYS A 113 -3.64 -9.58 7.75
C LYS A 113 -4.33 -9.04 6.51
N GLY A 114 -4.63 -9.92 5.55
CA GLY A 114 -5.61 -9.66 4.50
C GLY A 114 -5.05 -9.74 3.08
N LEU A 115 -3.76 -9.54 2.86
CA LEU A 115 -3.22 -9.64 1.51
C LEU A 115 -3.37 -11.06 0.93
N ASN A 116 -3.27 -12.07 1.78
CA ASN A 116 -3.45 -13.50 1.44
C ASN A 116 -4.91 -13.92 1.23
N TRP A 117 -5.89 -13.03 1.47
CA TRP A 117 -7.30 -13.32 1.20
C TRP A 117 -7.63 -13.19 -0.29
N PHE A 118 -6.83 -12.43 -1.05
CA PHE A 118 -7.04 -12.28 -2.48
C PHE A 118 -6.67 -13.54 -3.25
N LYS A 119 -7.54 -13.93 -4.18
CA LYS A 119 -7.26 -15.03 -5.10
C LYS A 119 -6.10 -14.73 -6.04
N HIS A 120 -5.97 -13.46 -6.47
CA HIS A 120 -4.90 -13.01 -7.35
C HIS A 120 -4.32 -11.69 -6.84
N ILE A 121 -3.00 -11.62 -6.78
CA ILE A 121 -2.23 -10.41 -6.49
C ILE A 121 -1.45 -10.05 -7.74
N ILE A 122 -1.71 -8.87 -8.29
CA ILE A 122 -1.12 -8.38 -9.54
C ILE A 122 -0.45 -7.04 -9.25
N LEU A 123 0.87 -7.03 -9.27
CA LEU A 123 1.69 -5.86 -8.96
C LEU A 123 2.38 -5.39 -10.24
N VAL A 124 1.92 -4.26 -10.78
CA VAL A 124 2.45 -3.67 -12.01
C VAL A 124 3.42 -2.55 -11.67
N SER A 125 4.60 -2.61 -12.24
CA SER A 125 5.68 -1.64 -12.07
C SER A 125 6.44 -1.45 -13.38
N SER A 126 7.15 -0.32 -13.50
CA SER A 126 8.02 -0.02 -14.63
C SER A 126 9.38 0.44 -14.14
N TYR A 127 10.45 0.05 -14.84
CA TYR A 127 11.81 0.59 -14.60
C TYR A 127 11.92 2.09 -14.92
N GLN A 128 11.00 2.60 -15.74
CA GLN A 128 10.95 4.02 -16.12
C GLN A 128 10.16 4.86 -15.11
N ASP A 129 9.55 4.22 -14.11
CA ASP A 129 8.83 4.92 -13.06
C ASP A 129 9.81 5.64 -12.14
N SER A 130 9.81 6.99 -12.22
CA SER A 130 10.64 7.83 -11.37
C SER A 130 10.02 8.11 -9.99
N TYR A 131 8.79 7.65 -9.75
CA TYR A 131 8.06 7.92 -8.51
C TYR A 131 8.00 6.73 -7.55
N ALA A 132 7.73 5.53 -8.06
CA ALA A 132 7.70 4.32 -7.24
C ALA A 132 8.88 3.41 -7.61
N PRO A 133 9.77 3.07 -6.66
CA PRO A 133 10.87 2.16 -6.94
C PRO A 133 10.34 0.82 -7.46
N PHE A 134 10.97 0.31 -8.53
CA PHE A 134 10.54 -0.90 -9.23
C PHE A 134 10.38 -2.10 -8.27
N ASP A 135 11.41 -2.35 -7.44
CA ASP A 135 11.42 -3.47 -6.49
C ASP A 135 10.38 -3.29 -5.39
N SER A 136 10.24 -2.04 -4.89
CA SER A 136 9.24 -1.69 -3.88
C SER A 136 7.82 -1.95 -4.39
N ALA A 137 7.53 -1.57 -5.64
CA ALA A 137 6.20 -1.75 -6.22
C ALA A 137 5.85 -3.21 -6.50
N ARG A 138 6.85 -4.08 -6.63
CA ARG A 138 6.69 -5.52 -6.86
C ARG A 138 6.83 -6.38 -5.59
N ILE A 139 7.08 -5.77 -4.44
CA ILE A 139 7.38 -6.48 -3.18
C ILE A 139 8.56 -7.45 -3.41
N GLN A 140 9.62 -6.96 -4.02
CA GLN A 140 10.80 -7.74 -4.41
C GLN A 140 12.02 -7.26 -3.62
N ILE A 141 12.90 -8.19 -3.25
CA ILE A 141 14.18 -7.86 -2.64
C ILE A 141 15.06 -7.20 -3.73
N CYS A 142 15.55 -5.99 -3.47
CA CYS A 142 16.53 -5.34 -4.35
C CYS A 142 17.96 -5.77 -4.00
N ASP A 143 18.90 -5.58 -4.96
CA ASP A 143 20.32 -5.96 -4.78
C ASP A 143 20.97 -5.31 -3.55
N ARG A 144 20.52 -4.13 -3.15
CA ARG A 144 20.99 -3.43 -1.94
C ARG A 144 20.53 -4.14 -0.67
N ALA A 145 19.23 -4.46 -0.60
CA ALA A 145 18.67 -5.17 0.54
C ALA A 145 19.22 -6.60 0.69
N ALA A 146 19.68 -7.20 -0.40
CA ALA A 146 20.27 -8.53 -0.37
C ALA A 146 21.73 -8.55 0.16
N ARG A 147 22.35 -7.36 0.33
CA ARG A 147 23.75 -7.22 0.81
C ARG A 147 23.86 -6.72 2.25
N ASP A 148 22.76 -6.24 2.84
CA ASP A 148 22.64 -5.84 4.25
C ASP A 148 22.27 -7.06 5.14
#